data_9d4130d6d1c857b844af4abb746ba202
#
_entry.id   9d4130d6d1c857b844af4abb746ba202
#
_cell.length_a   1.000
_cell.length_b   1.000
_cell.length_c   1.000
_cell.angle_alpha   90.00
_cell.angle_beta   90.00
_cell.angle_gamma   90.00
#
_symmetry.space_group_name_H-M   'P 1'
#
loop_
_entity.id
_entity.type
_entity.pdbx_description
1 polymer ?
#
loop_
_entity_poly.entity_id
_entity_poly.type
_entity_poly.pdbx_seq_one_letter_code
_entity_poly.pdbx_strand_id
1 'polypeptide(L)'
;MPKTCQLVLFSATFPDHVRAFAAKFAPNANEIRLRQEELSVESIKQFYMDCKTEEHKYEVLVELYNLLTIGQSIIFCAKRETADRIAQRMTAEGHRVDSLHGKLDTAERDRTIDNFRSGRSKVLIATNVIARGIDIQQVTLVINYDMPLTQRGEPDAETYLHRIGRTGRFGRRGVSINFVHDAASRAHMEAIEKTLHCKVVPVQTDDVEAMEATIKDALKSA
;
A
#
# COMPACT_ATOMS: atom_id res chain seq x y z
N MET A 1 -1.91 34.80 -0.53
CA MET A 1 -1.41 34.51 -1.88
C MET A 1 -1.68 35.72 -2.77
N PRO A 2 -0.82 36.05 -3.75
CA PRO A 2 -1.10 37.07 -4.73
C PRO A 2 -2.38 36.74 -5.52
N LYS A 3 -3.19 37.75 -5.83
CA LYS A 3 -4.45 37.57 -6.59
C LYS A 3 -4.25 37.04 -8.03
N THR A 4 -3.00 37.05 -8.50
CA THR A 4 -2.62 36.60 -9.84
C THR A 4 -2.13 35.14 -9.88
N CYS A 5 -2.11 34.44 -8.74
CA CYS A 5 -1.71 33.03 -8.71
C CYS A 5 -2.79 32.15 -9.35
N GLN A 6 -2.37 31.29 -10.25
CA GLN A 6 -3.17 30.16 -10.70
C GLN A 6 -3.10 29.04 -9.65
N LEU A 7 -4.27 28.54 -9.25
CA LEU A 7 -4.39 27.46 -8.29
C LEU A 7 -4.80 26.18 -9.00
N VAL A 8 -4.05 25.11 -8.79
CA VAL A 8 -4.34 23.80 -9.36
C VAL A 8 -4.32 22.78 -8.25
N LEU A 9 -5.36 21.95 -8.18
CA LEU A 9 -5.50 20.88 -7.19
C LEU A 9 -5.57 19.54 -7.89
N PHE A 10 -4.62 18.66 -7.60
CA PHE A 10 -4.62 17.29 -8.10
C PHE A 10 -4.80 16.31 -6.94
N SER A 11 -5.71 15.37 -7.07
CA SER A 11 -5.88 14.26 -6.13
C SER A 11 -6.44 13.04 -6.86
N ALA A 12 -6.04 11.84 -6.43
CA ALA A 12 -6.67 10.61 -6.89
C ALA A 12 -8.06 10.40 -6.27
N THR A 13 -8.34 11.04 -5.12
CA THR A 13 -9.60 10.92 -4.40
C THR A 13 -10.09 12.30 -3.97
N PHE A 14 -11.42 12.54 -4.05
CA PHE A 14 -12.06 13.78 -3.65
C PHE A 14 -13.26 13.51 -2.74
N PRO A 15 -13.03 13.13 -1.46
CA PRO A 15 -14.11 13.03 -0.47
C PRO A 15 -14.88 14.37 -0.34
N ASP A 16 -16.11 14.33 0.13
CA ASP A 16 -16.99 15.52 0.19
C ASP A 16 -16.39 16.70 0.97
N HIS A 17 -15.68 16.43 2.07
CA HIS A 17 -14.99 17.47 2.83
C HIS A 17 -13.85 18.13 2.04
N VAL A 18 -13.13 17.38 1.20
CA VAL A 18 -12.08 17.91 0.30
C VAL A 18 -12.71 18.71 -0.82
N ARG A 19 -13.86 18.28 -1.36
CA ARG A 19 -14.62 19.05 -2.37
C ARG A 19 -15.08 20.38 -1.81
N ALA A 20 -15.65 20.37 -0.61
CA ALA A 20 -16.10 21.59 0.06
C ALA A 20 -14.93 22.56 0.33
N PHE A 21 -13.75 22.03 0.65
CA PHE A 21 -12.53 22.83 0.80
C PHE A 21 -12.05 23.38 -0.55
N ALA A 22 -11.99 22.53 -1.59
CA ALA A 22 -11.55 22.90 -2.92
C ALA A 22 -12.39 24.05 -3.51
N ALA A 23 -13.71 24.01 -3.34
CA ALA A 23 -14.62 25.07 -3.79
C ALA A 23 -14.35 26.43 -3.11
N LYS A 24 -13.89 26.42 -1.85
CA LYS A 24 -13.50 27.64 -1.13
C LYS A 24 -12.13 28.15 -1.55
N PHE A 25 -11.20 27.24 -1.83
CA PHE A 25 -9.81 27.53 -2.12
C PHE A 25 -9.57 27.96 -3.57
N ALA A 26 -10.28 27.33 -4.51
CA ALA A 26 -10.24 27.62 -5.94
C ALA A 26 -11.67 27.86 -6.49
N PRO A 27 -12.29 28.99 -6.18
CA PRO A 27 -13.62 29.30 -6.66
C PRO A 27 -13.64 29.40 -8.19
N ASN A 28 -14.67 28.86 -8.82
CA ASN A 28 -14.83 28.82 -10.29
C ASN A 28 -13.72 28.05 -11.04
N ALA A 29 -13.10 27.06 -10.39
CA ALA A 29 -12.11 26.22 -11.04
C ALA A 29 -12.77 25.33 -12.12
N ASN A 30 -12.05 25.10 -13.21
CA ASN A 30 -12.41 24.01 -14.13
C ASN A 30 -12.16 22.68 -13.44
N GLU A 31 -13.18 21.82 -13.40
CA GLU A 31 -13.08 20.51 -12.78
C GLU A 31 -13.03 19.42 -13.85
N ILE A 32 -11.93 18.66 -13.86
CA ILE A 32 -11.81 17.43 -14.62
C ILE A 32 -11.90 16.29 -13.62
N ARG A 33 -12.94 15.47 -13.71
CA ARG A 33 -13.18 14.34 -12.81
C ARG A 33 -13.19 13.06 -13.62
N LEU A 34 -12.41 12.09 -13.22
CA LEU A 34 -12.59 10.71 -13.64
C LEU A 34 -13.62 10.06 -12.72
N ARG A 35 -14.43 9.18 -13.25
CA ARG A 35 -15.31 8.35 -12.43
C ARG A 35 -14.46 7.40 -11.60
N GLN A 36 -14.95 7.03 -10.41
CA GLN A 36 -14.24 6.10 -9.51
C GLN A 36 -13.99 4.74 -10.19
N GLU A 37 -14.88 4.36 -11.10
CA GLU A 37 -14.80 3.18 -11.96
C GLU A 37 -13.67 3.27 -13.01
N GLU A 38 -13.22 4.48 -13.33
CA GLU A 38 -12.13 4.78 -14.28
C GLU A 38 -10.76 4.93 -13.59
N LEU A 39 -10.71 4.87 -12.26
CA LEU A 39 -9.46 4.80 -11.50
C LEU A 39 -8.88 3.39 -11.69
N SER A 40 -8.21 3.22 -12.83
CA SER A 40 -7.70 1.93 -13.28
C SER A 40 -6.61 1.43 -12.33
N VAL A 41 -6.94 0.40 -11.58
CA VAL A 41 -5.96 -0.46 -10.89
C VAL A 41 -5.56 -1.67 -11.75
N GLU A 42 -5.90 -1.65 -13.04
CA GLU A 42 -5.66 -2.74 -14.01
C GLU A 42 -4.17 -3.05 -14.17
N SER A 43 -3.31 -2.05 -13.98
CA SER A 43 -1.86 -2.27 -13.99
C SER A 43 -1.34 -3.00 -12.75
N ILE A 44 -2.19 -3.22 -11.73
CA ILE A 44 -1.79 -3.83 -10.45
C ILE A 44 -2.48 -5.19 -10.30
N LYS A 45 -1.69 -6.27 -10.34
CA LYS A 45 -2.19 -7.60 -9.98
C LYS A 45 -2.39 -7.66 -8.48
N GLN A 46 -3.62 -7.97 -8.06
CA GLN A 46 -4.02 -7.96 -6.66
C GLN A 46 -4.30 -9.38 -6.18
N PHE A 47 -3.64 -9.75 -5.09
CA PHE A 47 -3.77 -11.08 -4.49
C PHE A 47 -4.17 -10.98 -3.02
N TYR A 48 -4.72 -12.05 -2.46
CA TYR A 48 -4.81 -12.23 -1.03
C TYR A 48 -4.27 -13.58 -0.60
N MET A 49 -3.75 -13.63 0.63
CA MET A 49 -3.23 -14.81 1.29
C MET A 49 -3.96 -15.01 2.61
N ASP A 50 -4.50 -16.20 2.81
CA ASP A 50 -5.12 -16.59 4.07
C ASP A 50 -4.06 -17.09 5.05
N CYS A 51 -3.72 -16.24 6.00
CA CYS A 51 -2.69 -16.53 6.99
C CYS A 51 -3.22 -17.29 8.22
N LYS A 52 -4.50 -17.67 8.23
CA LYS A 52 -5.17 -18.46 9.30
C LYS A 52 -5.17 -17.79 10.68
N THR A 53 -4.05 -17.23 11.13
CA THR A 53 -3.91 -16.49 12.41
C THR A 53 -3.08 -15.23 12.26
N GLU A 54 -3.17 -14.34 13.24
CA GLU A 54 -2.35 -13.12 13.27
C GLU A 54 -0.84 -13.43 13.35
N GLU A 55 -0.47 -14.46 14.12
CA GLU A 55 0.93 -14.90 14.28
C GLU A 55 1.49 -15.47 12.98
N HIS A 56 0.69 -16.22 12.25
CA HIS A 56 1.09 -16.85 10.98
C HIS A 56 1.32 -15.84 9.86
N LYS A 57 0.77 -14.61 9.95
CA LYS A 57 1.07 -13.54 8.98
C LYS A 57 2.57 -13.28 8.83
N TYR A 58 3.31 -13.30 9.94
CA TYR A 58 4.75 -13.06 9.89
C TYR A 58 5.49 -14.21 9.23
N GLU A 59 5.08 -15.44 9.48
CA GLU A 59 5.68 -16.63 8.85
C GLU A 59 5.49 -16.60 7.33
N VAL A 60 4.27 -16.29 6.87
CA VAL A 60 3.97 -16.10 5.44
C VAL A 60 4.78 -14.95 4.84
N LEU A 61 4.98 -13.86 5.59
CA LEU A 61 5.80 -12.72 5.16
C LEU A 61 7.25 -13.15 4.95
N VAL A 62 7.84 -13.85 5.90
CA VAL A 62 9.23 -14.35 5.82
C VAL A 62 9.38 -15.30 4.64
N GLU A 63 8.43 -16.20 4.47
CA GLU A 63 8.44 -17.15 3.35
C GLU A 63 8.43 -16.45 1.99
N LEU A 64 7.59 -15.43 1.81
CA LEU A 64 7.58 -14.60 0.60
C LEU A 64 8.96 -13.99 0.31
N TYR A 65 9.64 -13.46 1.33
CA TYR A 65 10.95 -12.83 1.16
C TYR A 65 12.07 -13.82 0.93
N ASN A 66 11.95 -15.05 1.43
CA ASN A 66 12.91 -16.12 1.20
C ASN A 66 12.80 -16.72 -0.21
N LEU A 67 11.57 -16.79 -0.74
CA LEU A 67 11.29 -17.43 -2.03
C LEU A 67 11.48 -16.47 -3.22
N LEU A 68 11.26 -15.18 -3.01
CA LEU A 68 11.15 -14.21 -4.09
C LEU A 68 12.32 -13.24 -4.11
N THR A 69 12.85 -13.00 -5.30
CA THR A 69 13.74 -11.84 -5.52
C THR A 69 12.87 -10.58 -5.65
N ILE A 70 12.62 -9.93 -4.51
CA ILE A 70 11.82 -8.72 -4.44
C ILE A 70 12.75 -7.51 -4.61
N GLY A 71 12.37 -6.59 -5.49
CA GLY A 71 13.04 -5.30 -5.65
C GLY A 71 12.86 -4.41 -4.42
N GLN A 72 12.15 -3.30 -4.57
CA GLN A 72 11.69 -2.52 -3.41
C GLN A 72 10.21 -2.82 -3.12
N SER A 73 9.88 -2.91 -1.85
CA SER A 73 8.54 -3.23 -1.36
C SER A 73 8.10 -2.33 -0.22
N ILE A 74 6.80 -2.12 -0.10
CA ILE A 74 6.20 -1.42 1.03
C ILE A 74 5.24 -2.38 1.73
N ILE A 75 5.36 -2.47 3.07
CA ILE A 75 4.47 -3.26 3.92
C ILE A 75 3.64 -2.29 4.76
N PHE A 76 2.33 -2.35 4.66
CA PHE A 76 1.42 -1.51 5.42
C PHE A 76 0.85 -2.23 6.63
N CYS A 77 1.08 -1.67 7.81
CA CYS A 77 0.55 -2.14 9.10
C CYS A 77 -0.48 -1.15 9.67
N ALA A 78 -1.44 -1.64 10.43
CA ALA A 78 -2.40 -0.81 11.14
C ALA A 78 -1.76 -0.06 12.32
N LYS A 79 -0.86 -0.73 13.06
CA LYS A 79 -0.25 -0.22 14.28
C LYS A 79 1.26 -0.05 14.11
N ARG A 80 1.80 1.01 14.73
CA ARG A 80 3.25 1.27 14.75
C ARG A 80 4.04 0.17 15.46
N GLU A 81 3.49 -0.35 16.57
CA GLU A 81 4.14 -1.41 17.36
C GLU A 81 4.32 -2.68 16.50
N THR A 82 3.36 -2.99 15.64
CA THR A 82 3.47 -4.07 14.67
C THR A 82 4.53 -3.75 13.62
N ALA A 83 4.55 -2.52 13.10
CA ALA A 83 5.55 -2.09 12.12
C ALA A 83 6.98 -2.19 12.69
N ASP A 84 7.21 -1.71 13.90
CA ASP A 84 8.52 -1.74 14.56
C ASP A 84 8.97 -3.18 14.86
N ARG A 85 8.04 -4.03 15.33
CA ARG A 85 8.30 -5.47 15.58
C ARG A 85 8.71 -6.19 14.30
N ILE A 86 8.00 -5.98 13.21
CA ILE A 86 8.33 -6.60 11.91
C ILE A 86 9.68 -6.08 11.42
N ALA A 87 9.92 -4.76 11.51
CA ALA A 87 11.19 -4.17 11.09
C ALA A 87 12.38 -4.76 11.85
N GLN A 88 12.26 -4.89 13.18
CA GLN A 88 13.32 -5.49 14.01
C GLN A 88 13.60 -6.94 13.63
N ARG A 89 12.55 -7.75 13.47
CA ARG A 89 12.69 -9.17 13.10
C ARG A 89 13.31 -9.34 11.73
N MET A 90 12.81 -8.65 10.71
CA MET A 90 13.36 -8.71 9.36
C MET A 90 14.80 -8.19 9.28
N THR A 91 15.14 -7.17 10.08
CA THR A 91 16.53 -6.69 10.17
C THR A 91 17.45 -7.74 10.79
N ALA A 92 16.99 -8.44 11.83
CA ALA A 92 17.74 -9.54 12.44
C ALA A 92 17.96 -10.73 11.46
N GLU A 93 17.06 -10.90 10.50
CA GLU A 93 17.17 -11.88 9.42
C GLU A 93 18.02 -11.38 8.23
N GLY A 94 18.62 -10.19 8.33
CA GLY A 94 19.56 -9.64 7.34
C GLY A 94 18.92 -8.79 6.24
N HIS A 95 17.62 -8.49 6.32
CA HIS A 95 16.97 -7.60 5.38
C HIS A 95 17.29 -6.12 5.67
N ARG A 96 17.38 -5.32 4.61
CA ARG A 96 17.56 -3.85 4.72
C ARG A 96 16.21 -3.18 4.83
N VAL A 97 15.77 -2.92 6.05
CA VAL A 97 14.42 -2.46 6.39
C VAL A 97 14.46 -1.10 7.07
N ASP A 98 13.55 -0.23 6.71
CA ASP A 98 13.22 0.99 7.45
C ASP A 98 11.75 0.99 7.87
N SER A 99 11.45 1.59 9.04
CA SER A 99 10.08 1.77 9.55
C SER A 99 9.68 3.24 9.46
N LEU A 100 8.44 3.51 9.03
CA LEU A 100 7.93 4.85 8.78
C LEU A 100 6.54 5.05 9.40
N HIS A 101 6.48 5.79 10.50
CA HIS A 101 5.25 6.02 11.26
C HIS A 101 5.21 7.40 11.92
N GLY A 102 4.08 7.79 12.49
CA GLY A 102 3.84 9.14 13.00
C GLY A 102 4.64 9.55 14.24
N LYS A 103 5.42 8.64 14.86
CA LYS A 103 6.31 8.99 16.00
C LYS A 103 7.67 9.53 15.57
N LEU A 104 8.08 9.28 14.34
CA LEU A 104 9.35 9.79 13.82
C LEU A 104 9.30 11.32 13.75
N ASP A 105 10.38 11.97 14.15
CA ASP A 105 10.54 13.39 13.89
C ASP A 105 10.76 13.66 12.38
N THR A 106 10.77 14.92 11.99
CA THR A 106 10.89 15.31 10.59
C THR A 106 12.20 14.83 9.96
N ALA A 107 13.31 14.96 10.71
CA ALA A 107 14.64 14.57 10.21
C ALA A 107 14.79 13.05 10.04
N GLU A 108 14.25 12.28 10.99
CA GLU A 108 14.19 10.82 10.92
C GLU A 108 13.34 10.35 9.74
N ARG A 109 12.18 11.00 9.53
CA ARG A 109 11.29 10.73 8.42
C ARG A 109 11.96 10.98 7.08
N ASP A 110 12.60 12.14 6.91
CA ASP A 110 13.29 12.51 5.68
C ASP A 110 14.43 11.52 5.39
N ARG A 111 15.22 11.18 6.40
CA ARG A 111 16.30 10.17 6.29
C ARG A 111 15.78 8.80 5.88
N THR A 112 14.68 8.34 6.47
CA THR A 112 14.03 7.07 6.13
C THR A 112 13.56 7.06 4.68
N ILE A 113 12.92 8.13 4.23
CA ILE A 113 12.47 8.29 2.84
C ILE A 113 13.66 8.30 1.88
N ASP A 114 14.74 9.02 2.21
CA ASP A 114 15.93 9.10 1.38
C ASP A 114 16.70 7.76 1.32
N ASN A 115 16.75 7.01 2.41
CA ASN A 115 17.30 5.65 2.44
C ASN A 115 16.52 4.73 1.49
N PHE A 116 15.20 4.79 1.56
CA PHE A 116 14.37 3.96 0.70
C PHE A 116 14.48 4.42 -0.76
N ARG A 117 14.39 5.72 -1.04
CA ARG A 117 14.52 6.28 -2.41
C ARG A 117 15.87 5.97 -3.06
N SER A 118 16.95 6.02 -2.30
CA SER A 118 18.30 5.67 -2.78
C SER A 118 18.56 4.16 -2.88
N GLY A 119 17.63 3.31 -2.47
CA GLY A 119 17.77 1.85 -2.46
C GLY A 119 18.68 1.30 -1.36
N ARG A 120 19.07 2.13 -0.38
CA ARG A 120 19.78 1.69 0.82
C ARG A 120 18.93 0.75 1.65
N SER A 121 17.66 1.06 1.84
CA SER A 121 16.67 0.08 2.31
C SER A 121 15.86 -0.47 1.15
N LYS A 122 15.48 -1.73 1.27
CA LYS A 122 14.71 -2.46 0.26
C LYS A 122 13.26 -2.67 0.69
N VAL A 123 13.01 -2.66 1.98
CA VAL A 123 11.70 -2.83 2.58
C VAL A 123 11.37 -1.59 3.39
N LEU A 124 10.23 -0.99 3.12
CA LEU A 124 9.69 0.09 3.93
C LEU A 124 8.43 -0.42 4.63
N ILE A 125 8.42 -0.40 5.97
CA ILE A 125 7.23 -0.75 6.74
C ILE A 125 6.56 0.53 7.20
N ALA A 126 5.31 0.74 6.83
CA ALA A 126 4.62 2.01 7.07
C ALA A 126 3.24 1.84 7.70
N THR A 127 2.82 2.84 8.47
CA THR A 127 1.42 2.98 8.89
C THR A 127 0.66 3.95 7.98
N ASN A 128 -0.68 3.97 8.08
CA ASN A 128 -1.56 4.78 7.23
C ASN A 128 -1.21 6.28 7.15
N VAL A 129 -0.63 6.85 8.21
CA VAL A 129 -0.32 8.29 8.30
C VAL A 129 0.61 8.75 7.18
N ILE A 130 1.32 7.82 6.54
CA ILE A 130 2.37 8.12 5.55
C ILE A 130 2.08 7.47 4.18
N ALA A 131 0.95 6.81 4.04
CA ALA A 131 0.54 6.21 2.77
C ALA A 131 0.38 7.25 1.63
N ARG A 132 0.30 8.54 1.96
CA ARG A 132 0.12 9.66 1.01
C ARG A 132 1.43 10.44 0.82
N GLY A 133 1.73 10.83 -0.41
CA GLY A 133 2.79 11.80 -0.72
C GLY A 133 4.20 11.26 -0.89
N ILE A 134 4.47 9.97 -0.69
CA ILE A 134 5.78 9.39 -0.98
C ILE A 134 5.82 9.00 -2.46
N ASP A 135 6.62 9.71 -3.23
CA ASP A 135 6.89 9.34 -4.62
C ASP A 135 8.18 8.51 -4.70
N ILE A 136 8.01 7.22 -4.94
CA ILE A 136 9.11 6.27 -5.10
C ILE A 136 8.86 5.48 -6.38
N GLN A 137 9.78 5.62 -7.32
CA GLN A 137 9.62 5.10 -8.67
C GLN A 137 9.88 3.59 -8.81
N GLN A 138 10.35 2.92 -7.77
CA GLN A 138 10.88 1.55 -7.87
C GLN A 138 10.13 0.50 -7.05
N VAL A 139 8.93 0.82 -6.52
CA VAL A 139 8.15 -0.14 -5.75
C VAL A 139 7.47 -1.13 -6.69
N THR A 140 7.85 -2.39 -6.57
CA THR A 140 7.29 -3.49 -7.37
C THR A 140 6.20 -4.25 -6.62
N LEU A 141 6.30 -4.26 -5.29
CA LEU A 141 5.39 -5.01 -4.42
C LEU A 141 4.86 -4.13 -3.28
N VAL A 142 3.56 -4.19 -3.07
CA VAL A 142 2.89 -3.66 -1.89
C VAL A 142 2.25 -4.81 -1.11
N ILE A 143 2.49 -4.86 0.20
CA ILE A 143 1.86 -5.83 1.09
C ILE A 143 0.97 -5.08 2.08
N ASN A 144 -0.32 -5.35 2.07
CA ASN A 144 -1.23 -4.96 3.13
C ASN A 144 -1.18 -6.05 4.21
N TYR A 145 -0.24 -5.90 5.16
CA TYR A 145 -0.16 -6.77 6.33
C TYR A 145 -1.44 -6.70 7.17
N ASP A 146 -2.02 -5.49 7.24
CA ASP A 146 -3.33 -5.25 7.78
C ASP A 146 -4.18 -4.50 6.76
N MET A 147 -5.44 -4.94 6.58
CA MET A 147 -6.40 -4.23 5.75
C MET A 147 -6.65 -2.82 6.28
N PRO A 148 -6.75 -1.81 5.42
CA PRO A 148 -7.00 -0.44 5.87
C PRO A 148 -8.44 -0.28 6.36
N LEU A 149 -8.57 0.32 7.54
CA LEU A 149 -9.84 0.65 8.16
C LEU A 149 -9.91 2.15 8.44
N THR A 150 -11.12 2.70 8.38
CA THR A 150 -11.45 4.04 8.85
C THR A 150 -11.32 4.12 10.38
N GLN A 151 -11.40 5.33 10.95
CA GLN A 151 -11.44 5.49 12.41
C GLN A 151 -12.65 4.81 13.08
N ARG A 152 -13.69 4.50 12.30
CA ARG A 152 -14.88 3.77 12.78
C ARG A 152 -14.76 2.26 12.66
N GLY A 153 -13.63 1.76 12.16
CA GLY A 153 -13.40 0.33 11.94
C GLY A 153 -14.03 -0.22 10.66
N GLU A 154 -14.48 0.65 9.76
CA GLU A 154 -15.05 0.26 8.47
C GLU A 154 -13.95 0.09 7.41
N PRO A 155 -14.14 -0.74 6.37
CA PRO A 155 -13.20 -0.88 5.27
C PRO A 155 -12.93 0.46 4.57
N ASP A 156 -11.66 0.82 4.41
CA ASP A 156 -11.23 2.08 3.81
C ASP A 156 -10.68 1.86 2.40
N ALA A 157 -11.57 1.86 1.41
CA ALA A 157 -11.23 1.67 0.00
C ALA A 157 -10.34 2.80 -0.55
N GLU A 158 -10.49 4.04 -0.04
CA GLU A 158 -9.64 5.16 -0.43
C GLU A 158 -8.20 4.96 0.03
N THR A 159 -8.00 4.61 1.30
CA THR A 159 -6.66 4.31 1.83
C THR A 159 -6.06 3.08 1.14
N TYR A 160 -6.87 2.06 0.84
CA TYR A 160 -6.42 0.90 0.07
C TYR A 160 -5.86 1.32 -1.30
N LEU A 161 -6.60 2.13 -2.04
CA LEU A 161 -6.20 2.63 -3.35
C LEU A 161 -4.90 3.44 -3.28
N HIS A 162 -4.75 4.29 -2.26
CA HIS A 162 -3.51 5.05 -2.01
C HIS A 162 -2.31 4.15 -1.68
N ARG A 163 -2.53 3.03 -1.01
CA ARG A 163 -1.48 2.06 -0.69
C ARG A 163 -1.03 1.30 -1.93
N ILE A 164 -1.96 0.65 -2.63
CA ILE A 164 -1.60 -0.14 -3.82
C ILE A 164 -1.09 0.73 -4.96
N GLY A 165 -1.55 1.98 -5.07
CA GLY A 165 -1.02 2.97 -6.01
C GLY A 165 0.44 3.39 -5.76
N ARG A 166 1.16 2.77 -4.80
CA ARG A 166 2.62 2.90 -4.68
C ARG A 166 3.37 1.98 -5.63
N THR A 167 2.71 0.97 -6.19
CA THR A 167 3.22 0.13 -7.28
C THR A 167 2.47 0.42 -8.59
N GLY A 168 2.89 -0.17 -9.68
CA GLY A 168 2.20 -0.05 -10.98
C GLY A 168 2.28 1.33 -11.61
N ARG A 169 3.33 2.12 -11.34
CA ARG A 169 3.48 3.50 -11.83
C ARG A 169 4.25 3.57 -13.15
N PHE A 170 4.01 4.66 -13.89
CA PHE A 170 4.73 4.98 -15.15
C PHE A 170 4.61 3.89 -16.23
N GLY A 171 3.42 3.28 -16.35
CA GLY A 171 3.18 2.22 -17.36
C GLY A 171 3.76 0.86 -17.00
N ARG A 172 4.38 0.71 -15.83
CA ARG A 172 4.81 -0.58 -15.30
C ARG A 172 3.65 -1.29 -14.61
N ARG A 173 3.68 -2.58 -14.59
CA ARG A 173 2.75 -3.39 -13.80
C ARG A 173 3.25 -3.49 -12.36
N GLY A 174 2.35 -3.66 -11.42
CA GLY A 174 2.65 -3.80 -10.00
C GLY A 174 1.98 -5.02 -9.40
N VAL A 175 2.41 -5.39 -8.21
CA VAL A 175 1.82 -6.47 -7.42
C VAL A 175 1.40 -5.96 -6.06
N SER A 176 0.18 -6.31 -5.64
CA SER A 176 -0.34 -6.08 -4.30
C SER A 176 -0.77 -7.39 -3.68
N ILE A 177 -0.36 -7.63 -2.43
CA ILE A 177 -0.73 -8.80 -1.63
C ILE A 177 -1.43 -8.34 -0.37
N ASN A 178 -2.59 -8.91 -0.08
CA ASN A 178 -3.40 -8.61 1.09
C ASN A 178 -3.40 -9.82 2.03
N PHE A 179 -3.02 -9.63 3.29
CA PHE A 179 -3.10 -10.69 4.29
C PHE A 179 -4.46 -10.65 4.97
N VAL A 180 -5.11 -11.80 5.02
CA VAL A 180 -6.34 -12.05 5.79
C VAL A 180 -6.08 -13.22 6.73
N HIS A 181 -6.65 -13.20 7.93
CA HIS A 181 -6.38 -14.23 8.95
C HIS A 181 -7.62 -14.66 9.73
N ASP A 182 -8.73 -13.95 9.52
CA ASP A 182 -10.03 -14.22 10.14
C ASP A 182 -11.18 -13.79 9.23
N ALA A 183 -12.40 -14.08 9.65
CA ALA A 183 -13.61 -13.73 8.91
C ALA A 183 -13.78 -12.21 8.75
N ALA A 184 -13.35 -11.41 9.73
CA ALA A 184 -13.48 -9.97 9.70
C ALA A 184 -12.52 -9.34 8.67
N SER A 185 -11.25 -9.71 8.68
CA SER A 185 -10.26 -9.22 7.71
C SER A 185 -10.61 -9.62 6.27
N ARG A 186 -11.16 -10.83 6.10
CA ARG A 186 -11.68 -11.30 4.81
C ARG A 186 -12.87 -10.45 4.35
N ALA A 187 -13.85 -10.23 5.21
CA ALA A 187 -15.01 -9.39 4.89
C ALA A 187 -14.61 -7.94 4.56
N HIS A 188 -13.61 -7.38 5.24
CA HIS A 188 -13.08 -6.06 4.93
C HIS A 188 -12.45 -6.02 3.53
N MET A 189 -11.69 -7.03 3.15
CA MET A 189 -11.10 -7.15 1.81
C MET A 189 -12.18 -7.25 0.73
N GLU A 190 -13.17 -8.13 0.92
CA GLU A 190 -14.28 -8.32 -0.03
C GLU A 190 -15.11 -7.04 -0.21
N ALA A 191 -15.33 -6.28 0.88
CA ALA A 191 -16.02 -5.00 0.82
C ALA A 191 -15.22 -3.96 -0.01
N ILE A 192 -13.89 -3.94 0.12
CA ILE A 192 -13.01 -3.07 -0.68
C ILE A 192 -13.03 -3.50 -2.15
N GLU A 193 -12.92 -4.81 -2.44
CA GLU A 193 -13.00 -5.39 -3.77
C GLU A 193 -14.30 -4.96 -4.48
N LYS A 194 -15.43 -5.09 -3.78
CA LYS A 194 -16.75 -4.68 -4.27
C LYS A 194 -16.82 -3.18 -4.53
N THR A 195 -16.30 -2.36 -3.62
CA THR A 195 -16.33 -0.89 -3.73
C THR A 195 -15.50 -0.37 -4.89
N LEU A 196 -14.35 -1.00 -5.15
CA LEU A 196 -13.42 -0.59 -6.20
C LEU A 196 -13.65 -1.33 -7.53
N HIS A 197 -14.64 -2.22 -7.59
CA HIS A 197 -14.94 -3.05 -8.78
C HIS A 197 -13.68 -3.75 -9.33
N CYS A 198 -12.76 -4.15 -8.46
CA CYS A 198 -11.55 -4.86 -8.82
C CYS A 198 -11.66 -6.35 -8.44
N LYS A 199 -10.71 -7.16 -8.90
CA LYS A 199 -10.63 -8.58 -8.56
C LYS A 199 -9.36 -8.85 -7.77
N VAL A 200 -9.52 -9.44 -6.58
CA VAL A 200 -8.42 -9.89 -5.74
C VAL A 200 -8.34 -11.42 -5.78
N VAL A 201 -7.24 -11.96 -6.28
CA VAL A 201 -7.10 -13.40 -6.56
C VAL A 201 -6.52 -14.12 -5.34
N PRO A 202 -7.10 -15.26 -4.91
CA PRO A 202 -6.53 -16.05 -3.81
C PRO A 202 -5.19 -16.68 -4.21
N VAL A 203 -4.24 -16.67 -3.27
CA VAL A 203 -3.01 -17.45 -3.35
C VAL A 203 -2.96 -18.39 -2.16
N GLN A 204 -2.77 -19.67 -2.45
CA GLN A 204 -2.70 -20.69 -1.39
C GLN A 204 -1.39 -20.56 -0.63
N THR A 205 -1.46 -20.54 0.69
CA THR A 205 -0.30 -20.47 1.59
C THR A 205 0.20 -21.84 2.03
N ASP A 206 -0.57 -22.90 1.78
CA ASP A 206 -0.22 -24.29 2.13
C ASP A 206 0.64 -24.97 1.05
N ASP A 207 0.70 -24.39 -0.16
CA ASP A 207 1.50 -24.87 -1.28
C ASP A 207 2.53 -23.81 -1.66
N VAL A 208 3.73 -23.97 -1.12
CA VAL A 208 4.85 -23.03 -1.27
C VAL A 208 5.28 -22.90 -2.73
N GLU A 209 5.29 -24.00 -3.48
CA GLU A 209 5.70 -23.99 -4.89
C GLU A 209 4.67 -23.25 -5.75
N ALA A 210 3.38 -23.49 -5.53
CA ALA A 210 2.30 -22.79 -6.23
C ALA A 210 2.27 -21.30 -5.87
N MET A 211 2.52 -20.95 -4.61
CA MET A 211 2.63 -19.58 -4.13
C MET A 211 3.80 -18.87 -4.83
N GLU A 212 4.99 -19.47 -4.82
CA GLU A 212 6.18 -18.94 -5.49
C GLU A 212 5.92 -18.71 -6.98
N ALA A 213 5.42 -19.72 -7.68
CA ALA A 213 5.16 -19.65 -9.11
C ALA A 213 4.19 -18.52 -9.46
N THR A 214 3.09 -18.40 -8.71
CA THR A 214 2.05 -17.38 -8.96
C THR A 214 2.58 -15.96 -8.78
N ILE A 215 3.26 -15.70 -7.65
CA ILE A 215 3.76 -14.35 -7.34
C ILE A 215 4.98 -14.01 -8.20
N LYS A 216 5.88 -14.97 -8.45
CA LYS A 216 7.05 -14.78 -9.32
C LYS A 216 6.64 -14.44 -10.76
N ASP A 217 5.63 -15.10 -11.31
CA ASP A 217 5.09 -14.76 -12.63
C ASP A 217 4.44 -13.37 -12.65
N ALA A 218 3.73 -13.03 -11.58
CA ALA A 218 3.17 -11.69 -11.43
C ALA A 218 4.26 -10.60 -11.39
N LEU A 219 5.35 -10.82 -10.63
CA LEU A 219 6.47 -9.88 -10.49
C LEU A 219 7.32 -9.77 -11.77
N LYS A 220 7.50 -10.85 -12.55
CA LYS A 220 8.21 -10.80 -13.84
C LYS A 220 7.47 -10.00 -14.91
N SER A 221 6.16 -9.96 -14.81
CA SER A 221 5.31 -9.19 -15.71
C SER A 221 5.05 -7.76 -15.23
N ALA A 222 5.66 -7.35 -14.09
CA ALA A 222 5.51 -6.06 -13.42
C ALA A 222 6.55 -5.01 -13.88
#